data_f221ae6b7d18297e07391b173163fb6e
#
_entry.id   f221ae6b7d18297e07391b173163fb6e
#
_cell.length_a   1.000
_cell.length_b   1.000
_cell.length_c   1.000
_cell.angle_alpha   90.00
_cell.angle_beta   90.00
_cell.angle_gamma   90.00
#
_symmetry.space_group_name_H-M   'P 1'
#
loop_
_entity.id
_entity.type
_entity.pdbx_description
1 polymer ?
#
loop_
_entity_poly.entity_id
_entity_poly.type
_entity_poly.pdbx_seq_one_letter_code
_entity_poly.pdbx_strand_id
1 'polypeptide(L)' 'NYLYELFYLIEFSLFDDSGNLVASTLVETSRSTTSGIYISIQEKDNIIDDLIYYSLVDISNETKKLLTNYMANYIL' A
#
# COMPACT_ATOMS: atom_id res chain seq x y z
N ASN A 1 -22.11 4.26 13.60
CA ASN A 1 -21.17 3.44 12.82
C ASN A 1 -19.74 3.96 12.98
N TYR A 2 -18.79 3.06 12.88
CA TYR A 2 -17.38 3.41 12.86
C TYR A 2 -16.83 3.24 11.45
N LEU A 3 -15.95 4.16 11.05
CA LEU A 3 -15.19 4.08 9.81
C LEU A 3 -13.76 3.69 10.15
N TYR A 4 -13.27 2.64 9.52
CA TYR A 4 -11.87 2.21 9.61
C TYR A 4 -11.20 2.54 8.30
N GLU A 5 -10.08 3.24 8.37
CA GLU A 5 -9.30 3.60 7.18
C GLU A 5 -7.84 3.25 7.40
N LEU A 6 -7.25 2.63 6.40
CA LEU A 6 -5.83 2.31 6.40
C LEU A 6 -5.19 2.93 5.16
N PHE A 7 -4.15 3.72 5.39
CA PHE A 7 -3.44 4.44 4.34
C PHE A 7 -1.98 3.99 4.35
N TYR A 8 -1.46 3.64 3.17
CA TYR A 8 -0.05 3.33 2.98
C TYR A 8 0.60 4.33 2.04
N LEU A 9 1.81 4.72 2.40
CA LEU A 9 2.69 5.54 1.57
C LEU A 9 4.04 4.86 1.55
N ILE A 10 4.50 4.46 0.35
CA ILE A 10 5.78 3.78 0.16
C ILE A 10 6.60 4.56 -0.85
N GLU A 11 7.83 4.88 -0.49
CA GLU A 11 8.79 5.49 -1.40
C GLU A 11 9.68 4.43 -2.02
N PHE A 12 9.77 4.45 -3.35
CA PHE A 12 10.76 3.66 -4.09
C PHE A 12 11.84 4.58 -4.61
N SER A 13 13.11 4.20 -4.39
CA SER A 13 14.26 4.97 -4.85
C SER A 13 15.21 4.07 -5.62
N LEU A 14 15.70 4.57 -6.74
CA LEU A 14 16.71 3.90 -7.58
C LEU A 14 18.02 4.65 -7.45
N PHE A 15 19.08 3.92 -7.09
CA PHE A 15 20.43 4.46 -6.94
C PHE A 15 21.37 3.80 -7.96
N ASP A 16 22.39 4.54 -8.38
CA ASP A 16 23.48 3.98 -9.19
C ASP A 16 24.54 3.27 -8.33
N ASP A 17 25.56 2.71 -8.96
CA ASP A 17 26.64 1.98 -8.28
C ASP A 17 27.43 2.85 -7.30
N SER A 18 27.43 4.16 -7.52
CA SER A 18 28.15 5.12 -6.68
C SER A 18 27.29 5.64 -5.52
N GLY A 19 26.05 5.17 -5.42
CA GLY A 19 25.13 5.59 -4.37
C GLY A 19 24.39 6.89 -4.68
N ASN A 20 24.44 7.38 -5.91
CA ASN A 20 23.72 8.58 -6.32
C ASN A 20 22.27 8.23 -6.66
N LEU A 21 21.34 9.08 -6.20
CA LEU A 21 19.93 8.92 -6.51
C LEU A 21 19.70 9.19 -7.99
N VAL A 22 19.21 8.18 -8.71
CA VAL A 22 18.86 8.29 -10.13
C VAL A 22 17.42 8.75 -10.28
N ALA A 23 16.53 8.19 -9.48
CA ALA A 23 15.12 8.51 -9.56
C ALA A 23 14.39 8.03 -8.30
N SER A 24 13.25 8.64 -8.00
CA SER A 24 12.39 8.17 -6.92
C SER A 24 10.92 8.42 -7.25
N THR A 25 10.05 7.64 -6.63
CA THR A 25 8.61 7.76 -6.82
C THR A 25 7.88 7.28 -5.57
N LEU A 26 6.63 7.69 -5.44
CA LEU A 26 5.78 7.33 -4.32
C LEU A 26 4.63 6.45 -4.79
N VAL A 27 4.29 5.46 -3.97
CA VAL A 27 3.11 4.62 -4.15
C VAL A 27 2.19 4.88 -2.97
N GLU A 28 0.97 5.31 -3.26
CA GLU A 28 -0.05 5.59 -2.27
C GLU A 28 -1.24 4.67 -2.50
N THR A 29 -1.80 4.15 -1.43
CA THR A 29 -3.08 3.44 -1.48
C THR A 29 -3.81 3.60 -0.16
N SER A 30 -5.12 3.56 -0.22
CA SER A 30 -5.96 3.56 0.98
C SER A 30 -7.12 2.61 0.79
N ARG A 31 -7.57 2.06 1.89
CA ARG A 31 -8.75 1.20 1.92
C ARG A 31 -9.52 1.49 3.19
N SER A 32 -10.84 1.50 3.09
CA SER A 32 -11.71 1.75 4.23
C SER A 32 -12.84 0.73 4.29
N THR A 33 -13.36 0.55 5.49
CA THR A 33 -14.54 -0.27 5.75
C THR A 33 -15.28 0.31 6.94
N THR A 34 -16.52 -0.09 7.11
CA THR A 34 -17.36 0.40 8.21
C THR A 34 -17.87 -0.76 9.04
N SER A 35 -18.21 -0.47 10.29
CA SER A 35 -18.92 -1.39 11.17
C SER A 35 -19.99 -0.68 11.96
N GLY A 36 -20.96 -1.44 12.49
CA GLY A 36 -21.86 -0.94 13.51
C GLY A 36 -21.13 -0.69 14.82
N ILE A 37 -21.79 -0.01 15.74
CA ILE A 37 -21.22 0.30 17.06
C ILE A 37 -21.27 -0.89 18.01
N TYR A 38 -22.16 -1.84 17.77
CA TYR A 38 -22.33 -3.02 18.61
C TYR A 38 -21.77 -4.25 17.90
N ILE A 39 -20.46 -4.42 17.97
CA ILE A 39 -19.78 -5.59 17.41
C ILE A 39 -18.97 -6.28 18.49
N SER A 40 -18.75 -7.58 18.32
CA SER A 40 -17.90 -8.35 19.21
C SER A 40 -16.42 -8.00 18.99
N ILE A 41 -15.59 -8.37 19.96
CA ILE A 41 -14.12 -8.24 19.83
C ILE A 41 -13.65 -9.06 18.64
N GLN A 42 -14.21 -10.25 18.45
CA GLN A 42 -13.87 -11.14 17.32
C GLN A 42 -14.18 -10.48 15.97
N GLU A 43 -15.36 -9.88 15.84
CA GLU A 43 -15.73 -9.18 14.60
C GLU A 43 -14.82 -8.00 14.32
N LYS A 44 -14.46 -7.24 15.35
CA LYS A 44 -13.55 -6.12 15.26
C LYS A 44 -12.18 -6.58 14.78
N ASP A 45 -11.65 -7.66 15.35
CA ASP A 45 -10.35 -8.22 14.96
C ASP A 45 -10.39 -8.70 13.52
N ASN A 46 -11.48 -9.33 13.08
CA ASN A 46 -11.65 -9.78 11.71
C ASN A 46 -11.66 -8.59 10.72
N ILE A 47 -12.35 -7.50 11.08
CA ILE A 47 -12.38 -6.29 10.26
C ILE A 47 -10.97 -5.72 10.10
N ILE A 48 -10.21 -5.64 11.19
CA ILE A 48 -8.85 -5.11 11.17
C ILE A 48 -7.94 -6.00 10.33
N ASP A 49 -8.01 -7.32 10.52
CA ASP A 49 -7.20 -8.29 9.79
C ASP A 49 -7.49 -8.23 8.28
N ASP A 50 -8.75 -8.17 7.90
CA ASP A 50 -9.16 -8.06 6.50
C ASP A 50 -8.69 -6.75 5.90
N LEU A 51 -8.81 -5.65 6.63
CA LEU A 51 -8.38 -4.34 6.17
C LEU A 51 -6.87 -4.33 5.90
N ILE A 52 -6.08 -4.90 6.81
CA ILE A 52 -4.63 -5.02 6.64
C ILE A 52 -4.31 -5.91 5.43
N TYR A 53 -4.94 -7.07 5.34
CA TYR A 53 -4.67 -8.03 4.25
C TYR A 53 -4.96 -7.41 2.88
N TYR A 54 -6.14 -6.85 2.70
CA TYR A 54 -6.52 -6.27 1.41
C TYR A 54 -5.74 -4.99 1.08
N SER A 55 -5.36 -4.23 2.09
CA SER A 55 -4.49 -3.06 1.90
C SER A 55 -3.10 -3.48 1.41
N LEU A 56 -2.54 -4.57 1.96
CA LEU A 56 -1.26 -5.12 1.51
C LEU A 56 -1.35 -5.66 0.08
N VAL A 57 -2.47 -6.28 -0.29
CA VAL A 57 -2.70 -6.71 -1.67
C VAL A 57 -2.74 -5.50 -2.60
N ASP A 58 -3.45 -4.45 -2.22
CA ASP A 58 -3.56 -3.23 -3.01
C ASP A 58 -2.18 -2.58 -3.21
N ILE A 59 -1.40 -2.42 -2.13
CA ILE A 59 -0.08 -1.79 -2.23
C ILE A 59 0.89 -2.64 -3.05
N SER A 60 0.81 -3.97 -2.93
CA SER A 60 1.63 -4.88 -3.72
C SER A 60 1.32 -4.75 -5.22
N ASN A 61 0.04 -4.74 -5.58
CA ASN A 61 -0.39 -4.60 -6.98
C ASN A 61 0.01 -3.24 -7.56
N GLU A 62 -0.21 -2.16 -6.82
CA GLU A 62 0.15 -0.81 -7.26
C GLU A 62 1.66 -0.64 -7.37
N THR A 63 2.41 -1.19 -6.43
CA THR A 63 3.88 -1.15 -6.46
C THR A 63 4.42 -1.89 -7.67
N LYS A 64 3.91 -3.10 -7.92
CA LYS A 64 4.33 -3.90 -9.07
C LYS A 64 4.06 -3.17 -10.38
N LYS A 65 2.88 -2.61 -10.54
CA LYS A 65 2.47 -1.87 -11.72
C LYS A 65 3.38 -0.66 -11.95
N LEU A 66 3.61 0.10 -10.90
CA LEU A 66 4.43 1.31 -10.97
C LEU A 66 5.89 0.98 -11.26
N LEU A 67 6.46 -0.03 -10.59
CA LEU A 67 7.84 -0.45 -10.83
C LEU A 67 8.03 -1.03 -12.22
N THR A 68 7.07 -1.77 -12.73
CA THR A 68 7.12 -2.30 -14.11
C THR A 68 7.23 -1.15 -15.11
N ASN A 69 6.38 -0.13 -14.96
CA ASN A 69 6.42 1.03 -15.84
C ASN A 69 7.71 1.84 -15.68
N TYR A 70 8.18 1.98 -14.44
CA TYR A 70 9.37 2.75 -14.11
C TYR A 70 10.62 2.09 -14.68
N MET A 71 10.77 0.78 -14.49
CA MET A 71 11.93 0.02 -14.96
C MET A 71 11.99 -0.03 -16.49
N ALA A 72 10.84 -0.02 -17.15
CA ALA A 72 10.78 0.02 -18.62
C ALA A 72 11.45 1.28 -19.20
N ASN A 73 11.52 2.37 -18.42
CA ASN A 73 12.16 3.62 -18.85
C ASN A 73 13.66 3.67 -18.54
N TYR A 74 14.16 2.86 -17.60
CA TYR A 74 15.53 2.94 -17.11
C TYR A 74 16.38 1.71 -17.39
N ILE A 75 15.74 0.58 -17.70
CA ILE A 75 16.43 -0.69 -17.98
C ILE A 75 15.97 -1.18 -19.35
N LEU A 76 16.69 -0.78 -20.35
CA LEU A 76 16.46 -1.22 -21.72
C LEU A 76 17.43 -2.32 -22.10
#